data_1b1b9103f8df05f169b87fb6c51ccaba
#
_entry.id   1b1b9103f8df05f169b87fb6c51ccaba
#
_cell.length_a   1.000
_cell.length_b   1.000
_cell.length_c   1.000
_cell.angle_alpha   90.00
_cell.angle_beta   90.00
_cell.angle_gamma   90.00
#
_symmetry.space_group_name_H-M   'P 1'
#
loop_
_entity.id
_entity.type
_entity.pdbx_description
1 polymer ?
#
loop_
_entity_poly.entity_id
_entity_poly.type
_entity_poly.pdbx_seq_one_letter_code
_entity_poly.pdbx_strand_id
1 'polypeptide(L)'
;WSKISMLYCIQELGVQVIGIMFLMPLYLGYLVLVKKSISAGDFVATFNGAYSIAMSINFLTVWAIARFEERAKIIEKYRGFLNADHKIKDGENHIEKSQPKEIKIENLSFTYPGNDKPTLNNVNLTIKPYEKIALVGFNGAGKTTLTNLLLRLYDATDGSIKIDNEDIRNVPVNEHRERFAAVFQDFQIFSCNIGENVALDNSFDDERVKSALNHSGFTKELKNGTKTELLREFDDEGVMLSGGESQKVAVARAFYKKCPYVILDEPSANLDPVAEYNLNHAM
;
A
#
# COMPACT_ATOMS: atom_id res chain seq x y z
N TRP A 1 7.30 20.85 -21.37
CA TRP A 1 7.25 20.98 -22.85
C TRP A 1 8.64 21.37 -23.30
N SER A 2 9.32 20.52 -24.07
CA SER A 2 10.59 20.89 -24.63
C SER A 2 10.32 22.00 -25.69
N LYS A 3 11.22 22.97 -25.79
CA LYS A 3 11.12 24.04 -26.82
C LYS A 3 10.97 23.46 -28.23
N ILE A 4 11.40 22.23 -28.42
CA ILE A 4 11.34 21.48 -29.68
C ILE A 4 9.90 21.05 -29.99
N SER A 5 9.15 20.48 -29.04
CA SER A 5 7.75 20.06 -29.27
C SER A 5 6.83 21.25 -29.52
N MET A 6 7.10 22.39 -28.89
CA MET A 6 6.36 23.63 -29.15
C MET A 6 6.65 24.19 -30.55
N LEU A 7 7.91 24.14 -31.02
CA LEU A 7 8.29 24.55 -32.37
C LEU A 7 7.64 23.66 -33.45
N TYR A 8 7.62 22.35 -33.27
CA TYR A 8 6.94 21.42 -34.17
C TYR A 8 5.42 21.69 -34.26
N CYS A 9 4.76 21.91 -33.13
CA CYS A 9 3.34 22.26 -33.11
C CYS A 9 3.04 23.58 -33.85
N ILE A 10 3.89 24.61 -33.68
CA ILE A 10 3.73 25.89 -34.35
C ILE A 10 3.99 25.75 -35.86
N GLN A 11 4.96 24.97 -36.27
CA GLN A 11 5.30 24.74 -37.66
C GLN A 11 4.18 23.96 -38.38
N GLU A 12 3.64 22.88 -37.77
CA GLU A 12 2.52 22.11 -38.35
C GLU A 12 1.23 22.91 -38.42
N LEU A 13 0.90 23.65 -37.35
CA LEU A 13 -0.28 24.57 -37.39
C LEU A 13 -0.14 25.62 -38.47
N GLY A 14 1.06 26.18 -38.66
CA GLY A 14 1.30 27.17 -39.74
C GLY A 14 1.09 26.62 -41.14
N VAL A 15 1.62 25.45 -41.43
CA VAL A 15 1.50 24.79 -42.74
C VAL A 15 0.03 24.39 -43.03
N GLN A 16 -0.66 23.84 -42.06
CA GLN A 16 -2.05 23.41 -42.21
C GLN A 16 -3.00 24.61 -42.36
N VAL A 17 -2.86 25.63 -41.53
CA VAL A 17 -3.71 26.82 -41.58
C VAL A 17 -3.52 27.56 -42.90
N ILE A 18 -2.29 27.79 -43.34
CA ILE A 18 -2.00 28.52 -44.56
C ILE A 18 -2.32 27.68 -45.78
N GLY A 19 -1.96 26.41 -45.82
CA GLY A 19 -2.16 25.54 -46.98
C GLY A 19 -3.64 25.25 -47.25
N ILE A 20 -4.36 24.76 -46.24
CA ILE A 20 -5.72 24.25 -46.40
C ILE A 20 -6.76 25.37 -46.25
N MET A 21 -6.56 26.31 -45.33
CA MET A 21 -7.57 27.38 -45.14
C MET A 21 -7.46 28.51 -46.17
N PHE A 22 -6.31 28.77 -46.73
CA PHE A 22 -6.11 29.88 -47.66
C PHE A 22 -5.72 29.44 -49.07
N LEU A 23 -4.64 28.70 -49.23
CA LEU A 23 -4.15 28.41 -50.61
C LEU A 23 -5.05 27.44 -51.38
N MET A 24 -5.56 26.41 -50.73
CA MET A 24 -6.42 25.43 -51.37
C MET A 24 -7.76 25.98 -51.79
N PRO A 25 -8.54 26.70 -50.96
CA PRO A 25 -9.79 27.34 -51.39
C PRO A 25 -9.61 28.38 -52.50
N LEU A 26 -8.49 29.15 -52.43
CA LEU A 26 -8.16 30.12 -53.50
C LEU A 26 -7.90 29.43 -54.83
N TYR A 27 -7.11 28.35 -54.84
CA TYR A 27 -6.83 27.58 -56.06
C TYR A 27 -8.08 26.88 -56.61
N LEU A 28 -8.85 26.21 -55.76
CA LEU A 28 -10.10 25.57 -56.17
C LEU A 28 -11.15 26.61 -56.64
N GLY A 29 -11.24 27.74 -55.96
CA GLY A 29 -12.11 28.86 -56.39
C GLY A 29 -11.69 29.41 -57.73
N TYR A 30 -10.42 29.55 -58.04
CA TYR A 30 -9.93 29.92 -59.39
C TYR A 30 -10.33 28.90 -60.45
N LEU A 31 -10.27 27.59 -60.16
CA LEU A 31 -10.71 26.54 -61.09
C LEU A 31 -12.20 26.56 -61.34
N VAL A 32 -13.04 26.92 -60.39
CA VAL A 32 -14.47 27.04 -60.50
C VAL A 32 -14.85 28.32 -61.28
N LEU A 33 -14.35 29.47 -60.86
CA LEU A 33 -14.83 30.79 -61.32
C LEU A 33 -14.17 31.24 -62.62
N VAL A 34 -12.85 30.98 -62.77
CA VAL A 34 -12.07 31.48 -63.89
C VAL A 34 -11.93 30.42 -64.98
N LYS A 35 -11.42 29.25 -64.65
CA LYS A 35 -11.23 28.16 -65.63
C LYS A 35 -12.50 27.40 -65.95
N LYS A 36 -13.51 27.42 -65.08
CA LYS A 36 -14.76 26.64 -65.21
C LYS A 36 -14.51 25.15 -65.46
N SER A 37 -13.44 24.63 -64.94
CA SER A 37 -12.98 23.24 -65.13
C SER A 37 -13.53 22.25 -64.12
N ILE A 38 -14.07 22.72 -62.96
CA ILE A 38 -14.73 21.92 -61.96
C ILE A 38 -16.05 22.59 -61.56
N SER A 39 -16.98 21.78 -61.02
CA SER A 39 -18.24 22.28 -60.50
C SER A 39 -18.12 22.83 -59.08
N ALA A 40 -19.11 23.62 -58.67
CA ALA A 40 -19.17 24.04 -57.24
C ALA A 40 -19.31 22.85 -56.26
N GLY A 41 -19.96 21.75 -56.69
CA GLY A 41 -20.05 20.52 -55.92
C GLY A 41 -18.69 19.85 -55.75
N ASP A 42 -17.90 19.78 -56.82
CA ASP A 42 -16.53 19.22 -56.77
C ASP A 42 -15.61 20.06 -55.85
N PHE A 43 -15.78 21.38 -55.87
CA PHE A 43 -15.08 22.27 -54.93
C PHE A 43 -15.37 21.89 -53.47
N VAL A 44 -16.65 21.80 -53.11
CA VAL A 44 -17.08 21.48 -51.73
C VAL A 44 -16.60 20.07 -51.31
N ALA A 45 -16.76 19.09 -52.19
CA ALA A 45 -16.34 17.71 -51.91
C ALA A 45 -14.84 17.61 -51.72
N THR A 46 -14.04 18.23 -52.60
CA THR A 46 -12.56 18.20 -52.51
C THR A 46 -12.06 18.95 -51.28
N PHE A 47 -12.63 20.12 -51.00
CA PHE A 47 -12.26 20.90 -49.82
C PHE A 47 -12.57 20.15 -48.52
N ASN A 48 -13.78 19.60 -48.36
CA ASN A 48 -14.16 18.85 -47.16
C ASN A 48 -13.35 17.58 -47.01
N GLY A 49 -13.04 16.87 -48.09
CA GLY A 49 -12.16 15.69 -48.05
C GLY A 49 -10.76 16.02 -47.55
N ALA A 50 -10.13 17.04 -48.12
CA ALA A 50 -8.80 17.49 -47.73
C ALA A 50 -8.76 18.02 -46.27
N TYR A 51 -9.79 18.79 -45.89
CA TYR A 51 -9.95 19.30 -44.55
C TYR A 51 -10.09 18.14 -43.52
N SER A 52 -10.91 17.13 -43.80
CA SER A 52 -11.07 15.96 -42.93
C SER A 52 -9.79 15.16 -42.78
N ILE A 53 -9.03 14.97 -43.88
CA ILE A 53 -7.72 14.29 -43.81
C ILE A 53 -6.74 15.08 -42.93
N ALA A 54 -6.65 16.39 -43.16
CA ALA A 54 -5.75 17.24 -42.35
C ALA A 54 -6.10 17.26 -40.87
N MET A 55 -7.39 17.32 -40.53
CA MET A 55 -7.85 17.23 -39.14
C MET A 55 -7.56 15.87 -38.51
N SER A 56 -7.68 14.77 -39.27
CA SER A 56 -7.33 13.44 -38.81
C SER A 56 -5.81 13.31 -38.51
N ILE A 57 -4.98 13.86 -39.42
CA ILE A 57 -3.54 13.89 -39.24
C ILE A 57 -3.17 14.76 -38.02
N ASN A 58 -3.78 15.93 -37.87
CA ASN A 58 -3.56 16.81 -36.73
C ASN A 58 -3.94 16.14 -35.41
N PHE A 59 -5.08 15.44 -35.36
CA PHE A 59 -5.50 14.68 -34.18
C PHE A 59 -4.49 13.59 -33.84
N LEU A 60 -3.96 12.84 -34.81
CA LEU A 60 -2.97 11.81 -34.58
C LEU A 60 -1.64 12.38 -34.13
N THR A 61 -1.12 13.46 -34.72
CA THR A 61 0.19 14.00 -34.43
C THR A 61 0.21 14.85 -33.17
N VAL A 62 -0.71 15.79 -33.02
CA VAL A 62 -0.69 16.74 -31.89
C VAL A 62 -1.30 16.12 -30.64
N TRP A 63 -2.42 15.41 -30.78
CA TRP A 63 -3.12 14.83 -29.62
C TRP A 63 -2.57 13.49 -29.15
N ALA A 64 -2.30 12.58 -30.07
CA ALA A 64 -1.85 11.25 -29.70
C ALA A 64 -0.40 11.26 -29.21
N ILE A 65 0.50 11.96 -29.91
CA ILE A 65 1.92 12.01 -29.55
C ILE A 65 2.14 12.77 -28.24
N ALA A 66 1.52 13.92 -28.01
CA ALA A 66 1.63 14.66 -26.77
C ALA A 66 1.12 13.86 -25.55
N ARG A 67 -0.01 13.15 -25.70
CA ARG A 67 -0.51 12.28 -24.65
C ARG A 67 0.30 11.00 -24.45
N PHE A 68 0.95 10.51 -25.49
CA PHE A 68 1.80 9.34 -25.39
C PHE A 68 3.01 9.61 -24.50
N GLU A 69 3.63 10.77 -24.60
CA GLU A 69 4.75 11.18 -23.75
C GLU A 69 4.34 11.28 -22.27
N GLU A 70 3.18 11.86 -21.99
CA GLU A 70 2.64 11.93 -20.63
C GLU A 70 2.35 10.53 -20.04
N ARG A 71 1.70 9.68 -20.82
CA ARG A 71 1.40 8.30 -20.43
C ARG A 71 2.66 7.45 -20.29
N ALA A 72 3.68 7.66 -21.12
CA ALA A 72 4.94 6.96 -21.01
C ALA A 72 5.63 7.25 -19.66
N LYS A 73 5.58 8.49 -19.15
CA LYS A 73 6.12 8.85 -17.83
C LYS A 73 5.35 8.18 -16.68
N ILE A 74 4.04 8.02 -16.83
CA ILE A 74 3.22 7.28 -15.84
C ILE A 74 3.60 5.80 -15.84
N ILE A 75 3.74 5.20 -17.02
CA ILE A 75 4.15 3.80 -17.18
C ILE A 75 5.56 3.57 -16.63
N GLU A 76 6.48 4.51 -16.86
CA GLU A 76 7.84 4.44 -16.32
C GLU A 76 7.85 4.47 -14.79
N LYS A 77 7.08 5.37 -14.18
CA LYS A 77 6.92 5.40 -12.71
C LYS A 77 6.30 4.11 -12.18
N TYR A 78 5.28 3.59 -12.86
CA TYR A 78 4.64 2.32 -12.50
C TYR A 78 5.60 1.13 -12.63
N ARG A 79 6.37 1.06 -13.71
CA ARG A 79 7.42 0.05 -13.88
C ARG A 79 8.51 0.19 -12.80
N GLY A 80 8.91 1.42 -12.48
CA GLY A 80 9.86 1.68 -11.39
C GLY A 80 9.35 1.15 -10.06
N PHE A 81 8.06 1.31 -9.78
CA PHE A 81 7.42 0.75 -8.58
C PHE A 81 7.39 -0.80 -8.61
N LEU A 82 6.96 -1.40 -9.73
CA LEU A 82 6.90 -2.87 -9.86
C LEU A 82 8.28 -3.55 -9.83
N ASN A 83 9.31 -2.87 -10.34
CA ASN A 83 10.68 -3.38 -10.39
C ASN A 83 11.53 -2.89 -9.19
N ALA A 84 10.90 -2.27 -8.18
CA ALA A 84 11.62 -1.85 -6.99
C ALA A 84 12.11 -3.09 -6.23
N ASP A 85 13.41 -3.19 -6.05
CA ASP A 85 14.02 -4.25 -5.26
C ASP A 85 13.55 -4.17 -3.80
N HIS A 86 13.26 -5.31 -3.22
CA HIS A 86 12.98 -5.41 -1.79
C HIS A 86 14.24 -5.01 -1.01
N LYS A 87 14.12 -3.99 -0.16
CA LYS A 87 15.24 -3.53 0.68
C LYS A 87 15.67 -4.58 1.69
N ILE A 88 14.73 -5.40 2.14
CA ILE A 88 14.96 -6.51 3.08
C ILE A 88 15.09 -7.78 2.26
N LYS A 89 16.26 -8.43 2.33
CA LYS A 89 16.53 -9.66 1.59
C LYS A 89 16.13 -10.86 2.41
N ASP A 90 15.58 -11.89 1.75
CA ASP A 90 15.33 -13.17 2.39
C ASP A 90 16.63 -13.88 2.76
N GLY A 91 16.60 -14.55 3.91
CA GLY A 91 17.64 -15.48 4.28
C GLY A 91 17.33 -16.89 3.79
N GLU A 92 18.26 -17.81 3.98
CA GLU A 92 18.14 -19.20 3.50
C GLU A 92 17.92 -20.21 4.65
N ASN A 93 18.08 -19.79 5.92
CA ASN A 93 17.93 -20.66 7.07
C ASN A 93 16.47 -20.77 7.51
N HIS A 94 15.99 -21.99 7.71
CA HIS A 94 14.64 -22.25 8.19
C HIS A 94 14.65 -22.45 9.71
N ILE A 95 13.67 -21.85 10.39
CA ILE A 95 13.50 -21.99 11.85
C ILE A 95 12.14 -22.62 12.14
N GLU A 96 12.14 -23.63 12.99
CA GLU A 96 10.93 -24.32 13.41
C GLU A 96 9.96 -23.39 14.19
N LYS A 97 8.67 -23.48 13.87
CA LYS A 97 7.62 -22.53 14.28
C LYS A 97 7.06 -22.78 15.70
N SER A 98 7.43 -23.89 16.34
CA SER A 98 6.56 -24.54 17.31
C SER A 98 6.53 -23.95 18.72
N GLN A 99 7.60 -23.32 19.22
CA GLN A 99 7.68 -22.85 20.61
C GLN A 99 8.44 -21.52 20.72
N PRO A 100 8.13 -20.69 21.74
CA PRO A 100 8.90 -19.48 22.01
C PRO A 100 10.33 -19.87 22.41
N LYS A 101 11.30 -19.19 21.80
CA LYS A 101 12.73 -19.31 22.05
C LYS A 101 13.25 -18.00 22.61
N GLU A 102 14.47 -18.02 23.16
CA GLU A 102 15.14 -16.81 23.62
C GLU A 102 15.37 -15.84 22.45
N ILE A 103 15.08 -14.55 22.69
CA ILE A 103 15.43 -13.46 21.78
C ILE A 103 16.60 -12.69 22.38
N LYS A 104 17.71 -12.58 21.66
CA LYS A 104 18.87 -11.77 22.01
C LYS A 104 19.04 -10.60 21.08
N ILE A 105 19.13 -9.43 21.64
CA ILE A 105 19.45 -8.18 20.95
C ILE A 105 20.84 -7.77 21.42
N GLU A 106 21.78 -7.69 20.47
CA GLU A 106 23.19 -7.43 20.78
C GLU A 106 23.68 -6.19 20.02
N ASN A 107 24.12 -5.17 20.76
CA ASN A 107 24.68 -3.91 20.25
C ASN A 107 23.82 -3.24 19.16
N LEU A 108 22.49 -3.38 19.23
CA LEU A 108 21.55 -2.96 18.22
C LEU A 108 21.54 -1.45 18.07
N SER A 109 21.86 -0.97 16.87
CA SER A 109 21.75 0.43 16.48
C SER A 109 20.94 0.56 15.19
N PHE A 110 20.14 1.62 15.12
CA PHE A 110 19.30 1.86 13.94
C PHE A 110 19.09 3.34 13.68
N THR A 111 19.26 3.70 12.41
CA THR A 111 18.98 5.03 11.87
C THR A 111 17.98 4.92 10.73
N TYR A 112 16.86 5.65 10.79
CA TYR A 112 15.90 5.67 9.67
C TYR A 112 16.54 6.29 8.41
N PRO A 113 16.21 5.78 7.22
CA PRO A 113 16.68 6.37 5.97
C PRO A 113 16.37 7.87 5.89
N GLY A 114 17.40 8.67 5.62
CA GLY A 114 17.28 10.14 5.53
C GLY A 114 17.48 10.89 6.86
N ASN A 115 17.72 10.19 7.97
CA ASN A 115 18.09 10.81 9.25
C ASN A 115 19.60 10.72 9.49
N ASP A 116 20.17 11.75 10.13
CA ASP A 116 21.59 11.77 10.49
C ASP A 116 21.87 11.18 11.88
N LYS A 117 20.83 11.07 12.71
CA LYS A 117 20.99 10.60 14.10
C LYS A 117 20.36 9.23 14.29
N PRO A 118 21.03 8.32 15.03
CA PRO A 118 20.46 7.03 15.37
C PRO A 118 19.22 7.19 16.26
N THR A 119 18.17 6.44 15.95
CA THR A 119 16.97 6.33 16.80
C THR A 119 17.19 5.32 17.91
N LEU A 120 17.93 4.25 17.65
CA LEU A 120 18.43 3.30 18.63
C LEU A 120 19.95 3.29 18.59
N ASN A 121 20.60 3.24 19.76
CA ASN A 121 22.05 3.25 19.85
C ASN A 121 22.51 2.24 20.90
N ASN A 122 23.20 1.20 20.45
CA ASN A 122 23.82 0.17 21.26
C ASN A 122 22.87 -0.49 22.28
N VAL A 123 21.68 -0.87 21.84
CA VAL A 123 20.67 -1.53 22.68
C VAL A 123 21.05 -2.99 22.86
N ASN A 124 21.06 -3.43 24.13
CA ASN A 124 21.29 -4.82 24.50
C ASN A 124 20.12 -5.29 25.36
N LEU A 125 19.48 -6.38 24.96
CA LEU A 125 18.32 -6.95 25.66
C LEU A 125 18.24 -8.46 25.40
N THR A 126 17.93 -9.21 26.43
CA THR A 126 17.63 -10.64 26.32
C THR A 126 16.23 -10.90 26.83
N ILE A 127 15.41 -11.55 26.03
CA ILE A 127 14.04 -11.95 26.34
C ILE A 127 14.02 -13.47 26.44
N LYS A 128 13.67 -13.99 27.60
CA LYS A 128 13.58 -15.43 27.82
C LYS A 128 12.25 -15.99 27.25
N PRO A 129 12.19 -17.29 26.95
CA PRO A 129 10.92 -17.92 26.60
C PRO A 129 9.84 -17.67 27.65
N TYR A 130 8.62 -17.34 27.22
CA TYR A 130 7.47 -17.06 28.09
C TYR A 130 7.61 -15.82 28.98
N GLU A 131 8.63 -14.99 28.79
CA GLU A 131 8.81 -13.75 29.53
C GLU A 131 7.91 -12.64 28.97
N LYS A 132 7.27 -11.86 29.85
CA LYS A 132 6.50 -10.67 29.52
C LYS A 132 7.37 -9.44 29.82
N ILE A 133 7.58 -8.60 28.80
CA ILE A 133 8.38 -7.39 28.92
C ILE A 133 7.54 -6.16 28.58
N ALA A 134 7.61 -5.14 29.44
CA ALA A 134 7.04 -3.83 29.16
C ALA A 134 8.15 -2.85 28.75
N LEU A 135 8.01 -2.27 27.54
CA LEU A 135 8.87 -1.19 27.08
C LEU A 135 8.29 0.15 27.52
N VAL A 136 8.98 0.82 28.46
CA VAL A 136 8.54 2.09 29.02
C VAL A 136 9.52 3.20 28.61
N GLY A 137 9.01 4.36 28.28
CA GLY A 137 9.84 5.51 27.92
C GLY A 137 9.02 6.63 27.28
N PHE A 138 9.62 7.81 27.16
CA PHE A 138 9.00 8.99 26.52
C PHE A 138 8.64 8.73 25.05
N ASN A 139 7.75 9.57 24.50
CA ASN A 139 7.47 9.56 23.08
C ASN A 139 8.75 9.87 22.31
N GLY A 140 9.01 9.07 21.25
CA GLY A 140 10.27 9.17 20.49
C GLY A 140 11.46 8.43 21.09
N ALA A 141 11.33 7.72 22.23
CA ALA A 141 12.41 6.94 22.82
C ALA A 141 12.82 5.69 22.01
N GLY A 142 12.19 5.41 20.89
CA GLY A 142 12.53 4.28 20.02
C GLY A 142 11.74 2.99 20.29
N LYS A 143 10.68 3.01 21.13
CA LYS A 143 9.86 1.82 21.43
C LYS A 143 9.30 1.17 20.16
N THR A 144 8.55 1.93 19.36
CA THR A 144 7.99 1.47 18.08
C THR A 144 9.09 1.10 17.06
N THR A 145 10.25 1.76 17.13
CA THR A 145 11.40 1.38 16.28
C THR A 145 11.92 0.01 16.62
N LEU A 146 12.03 -0.31 17.93
CA LEU A 146 12.47 -1.64 18.37
C LEU A 146 11.47 -2.73 17.95
N THR A 147 10.17 -2.48 18.09
CA THR A 147 9.12 -3.42 17.61
C THR A 147 9.17 -3.62 16.09
N ASN A 148 9.41 -2.56 15.33
CA ASN A 148 9.56 -2.63 13.87
C ASN A 148 10.79 -3.47 13.46
N LEU A 149 11.90 -3.38 14.20
CA LEU A 149 13.09 -4.20 13.97
C LEU A 149 12.86 -5.67 14.37
N LEU A 150 12.16 -5.92 15.47
CA LEU A 150 11.76 -7.27 15.87
C LEU A 150 10.88 -7.95 14.82
N LEU A 151 9.96 -7.20 14.21
CA LEU A 151 9.10 -7.67 13.11
C LEU A 151 9.83 -7.70 11.77
N ARG A 152 11.08 -7.27 11.75
CA ARG A 152 11.87 -7.14 10.52
C ARG A 152 11.13 -6.33 9.43
N LEU A 153 10.53 -5.20 9.84
CA LEU A 153 10.04 -4.17 8.91
C LEU A 153 11.20 -3.30 8.42
N TYR A 154 12.30 -3.30 9.17
CA TYR A 154 13.60 -2.74 8.84
C TYR A 154 14.69 -3.70 9.32
N ASP A 155 15.83 -3.72 8.65
CA ASP A 155 17.03 -4.36 9.17
C ASP A 155 17.86 -3.36 9.98
N ALA A 156 18.51 -3.83 11.04
CA ALA A 156 19.38 -3.00 11.88
C ALA A 156 20.52 -2.38 11.08
N THR A 157 20.92 -1.15 11.45
CA THR A 157 22.10 -0.49 10.84
C THR A 157 23.38 -1.15 11.38
N ASP A 158 23.40 -1.52 12.68
CA ASP A 158 24.50 -2.22 13.34
C ASP A 158 23.96 -3.14 14.42
N GLY A 159 24.76 -4.13 14.85
CA GLY A 159 24.35 -5.14 15.80
C GLY A 159 23.47 -6.24 15.19
N SER A 160 22.79 -7.01 16.03
CA SER A 160 21.99 -8.15 15.60
C SER A 160 20.79 -8.41 16.51
N ILE A 161 19.76 -9.02 15.95
CA ILE A 161 18.64 -9.64 16.66
C ILE A 161 18.68 -11.13 16.34
N LYS A 162 18.77 -11.95 17.38
CA LYS A 162 18.85 -13.41 17.26
C LYS A 162 17.67 -14.07 17.95
N ILE A 163 17.13 -15.12 17.36
CA ILE A 163 16.14 -16.00 17.94
C ILE A 163 16.72 -17.42 17.95
N ASP A 164 16.87 -18.01 19.12
CA ASP A 164 17.53 -19.32 19.31
C ASP A 164 18.98 -19.33 18.74
N ASN A 165 19.73 -18.26 18.96
CA ASN A 165 21.07 -17.97 18.42
C ASN A 165 21.15 -17.77 16.89
N GLU A 166 20.06 -17.86 16.13
CA GLU A 166 20.00 -17.57 14.70
C GLU A 166 19.64 -16.10 14.45
N ASP A 167 20.45 -15.41 13.66
CA ASP A 167 20.16 -14.02 13.26
C ASP A 167 18.91 -13.98 12.38
N ILE A 168 17.96 -13.11 12.72
CA ILE A 168 16.71 -12.98 11.97
C ILE A 168 16.92 -12.62 10.51
N ARG A 169 18.07 -12.05 10.13
CA ARG A 169 18.42 -11.70 8.74
C ARG A 169 18.71 -12.94 7.90
N ASN A 170 19.10 -14.04 8.51
CA ASN A 170 19.37 -15.30 7.82
C ASN A 170 18.11 -16.13 7.53
N VAL A 171 16.94 -15.70 8.03
CA VAL A 171 15.66 -16.40 7.90
C VAL A 171 14.80 -15.72 6.84
N PRO A 172 14.00 -16.45 6.03
CA PRO A 172 13.01 -15.83 5.15
C PRO A 172 12.06 -14.91 5.92
N VAL A 173 11.81 -13.72 5.38
CA VAL A 173 11.02 -12.66 6.04
C VAL A 173 9.63 -13.16 6.42
N ASN A 174 8.98 -13.92 5.55
CA ASN A 174 7.64 -14.45 5.80
C ASN A 174 7.65 -15.43 6.97
N GLU A 175 8.60 -16.38 7.02
CA GLU A 175 8.73 -17.34 8.13
C GLU A 175 9.00 -16.65 9.45
N HIS A 176 9.87 -15.63 9.43
CA HIS A 176 10.13 -14.81 10.60
C HIS A 176 8.86 -14.13 11.12
N ARG A 177 8.12 -13.42 10.23
CA ARG A 177 6.89 -12.69 10.61
C ARG A 177 5.74 -13.60 11.00
N GLU A 178 5.67 -14.80 10.47
CA GLU A 178 4.69 -15.80 10.88
C GLU A 178 4.79 -16.21 12.35
N ARG A 179 5.96 -16.02 12.99
CA ARG A 179 6.20 -16.29 14.41
C ARG A 179 5.69 -15.20 15.33
N PHE A 180 5.30 -14.05 14.79
CA PHE A 180 4.83 -12.90 15.55
C PHE A 180 3.36 -12.60 15.26
N ALA A 181 2.61 -12.27 16.29
CA ALA A 181 1.38 -11.53 16.19
C ALA A 181 1.64 -10.11 16.68
N ALA A 182 1.22 -9.10 15.93
CA ALA A 182 1.39 -7.71 16.32
C ALA A 182 0.06 -6.99 16.32
N VAL A 183 -0.19 -6.22 17.36
CA VAL A 183 -1.31 -5.27 17.45
C VAL A 183 -0.71 -3.88 17.56
N PHE A 184 -0.88 -3.09 16.51
CA PHE A 184 -0.38 -1.71 16.44
C PHE A 184 -1.42 -0.73 16.96
N GLN A 185 -0.99 0.47 17.35
CA GLN A 185 -1.86 1.54 17.81
C GLN A 185 -2.83 2.01 16.70
N ASP A 186 -2.38 2.04 15.46
CA ASP A 186 -3.11 2.47 14.27
C ASP A 186 -3.74 1.31 13.48
N PHE A 187 -4.28 0.32 14.19
CA PHE A 187 -4.95 -0.81 13.55
C PHE A 187 -6.15 -0.35 12.71
N GLN A 188 -6.42 -1.09 11.62
CA GLN A 188 -7.57 -0.85 10.75
C GLN A 188 -8.60 -1.98 10.86
N ILE A 189 -9.88 -1.62 10.82
CA ILE A 189 -10.99 -2.55 10.60
C ILE A 189 -11.34 -2.47 9.12
N PHE A 190 -11.53 -3.60 8.49
CA PHE A 190 -11.83 -3.69 7.06
C PHE A 190 -13.35 -3.83 6.85
N SER A 191 -13.86 -3.30 5.73
CA SER A 191 -15.25 -3.46 5.30
C SER A 191 -15.49 -4.87 4.76
N CYS A 192 -15.52 -5.83 5.67
CA CYS A 192 -15.82 -7.23 5.45
C CYS A 192 -16.38 -7.81 6.76
N ASN A 193 -16.77 -9.08 6.79
CA ASN A 193 -17.33 -9.66 8.00
C ASN A 193 -16.29 -9.76 9.13
N ILE A 194 -16.80 -9.89 10.38
CA ILE A 194 -15.93 -9.91 11.57
C ILE A 194 -15.01 -11.13 11.58
N GLY A 195 -15.43 -12.27 11.02
CA GLY A 195 -14.61 -13.46 10.90
C GLY A 195 -13.38 -13.21 10.01
N GLU A 196 -13.58 -12.62 8.84
CA GLU A 196 -12.49 -12.20 7.92
C GLU A 196 -11.59 -11.15 8.57
N ASN A 197 -12.19 -10.20 9.31
CA ASN A 197 -11.40 -9.21 10.06
C ASN A 197 -10.49 -9.86 11.11
N VAL A 198 -10.94 -10.89 11.80
CA VAL A 198 -10.16 -11.58 12.84
C VAL A 198 -9.11 -12.51 12.19
N ALA A 199 -9.51 -13.27 11.18
CA ALA A 199 -8.63 -14.21 10.50
C ALA A 199 -7.62 -13.54 9.56
N LEU A 200 -7.95 -12.37 9.04
CA LEU A 200 -7.26 -11.69 7.91
C LEU A 200 -7.20 -12.57 6.66
N ASP A 201 -8.24 -13.39 6.47
CA ASP A 201 -8.39 -14.32 5.35
C ASP A 201 -9.89 -14.48 5.05
N ASN A 202 -10.23 -14.74 3.78
CA ASN A 202 -11.61 -15.02 3.34
C ASN A 202 -12.09 -16.41 3.82
N SER A 203 -11.17 -17.30 4.15
CA SER A 203 -11.45 -18.62 4.70
C SER A 203 -11.04 -18.67 6.16
N PHE A 204 -11.98 -18.93 7.06
CA PHE A 204 -11.70 -18.97 8.49
C PHE A 204 -12.50 -20.07 9.22
N ASP A 205 -12.01 -20.45 10.38
CA ASP A 205 -12.68 -21.36 11.31
C ASP A 205 -13.56 -20.56 12.28
N ASP A 206 -14.87 -20.73 12.19
CA ASP A 206 -15.88 -20.01 12.99
C ASP A 206 -15.64 -20.17 14.51
N GLU A 207 -15.36 -21.38 14.97
CA GLU A 207 -15.19 -21.65 16.40
C GLU A 207 -13.89 -21.02 16.92
N ARG A 208 -12.85 -21.03 16.10
CA ARG A 208 -11.58 -20.35 16.40
C ARG A 208 -11.74 -18.83 16.45
N VAL A 209 -12.54 -18.25 15.54
CA VAL A 209 -12.86 -16.82 15.56
C VAL A 209 -13.63 -16.46 16.82
N LYS A 210 -14.69 -17.21 17.17
CA LYS A 210 -15.47 -16.99 18.40
C LYS A 210 -14.58 -17.08 19.64
N SER A 211 -13.72 -18.10 19.71
CA SER A 211 -12.77 -18.24 20.80
C SER A 211 -11.81 -17.04 20.90
N ALA A 212 -11.27 -16.58 19.79
CA ALA A 212 -10.38 -15.41 19.75
C ALA A 212 -11.09 -14.11 20.19
N LEU A 213 -12.34 -13.90 19.75
CA LEU A 213 -13.15 -12.76 20.16
C LEU A 213 -13.46 -12.81 21.69
N ASN A 214 -13.77 -13.99 22.22
CA ASN A 214 -13.99 -14.15 23.66
C ASN A 214 -12.72 -13.83 24.47
N HIS A 215 -11.56 -14.31 24.04
CA HIS A 215 -10.29 -14.03 24.72
C HIS A 215 -9.90 -12.55 24.66
N SER A 216 -10.26 -11.86 23.58
CA SER A 216 -10.05 -10.41 23.48
C SER A 216 -11.06 -9.57 24.30
N GLY A 217 -12.05 -10.21 24.95
CA GLY A 217 -13.09 -9.53 25.70
C GLY A 217 -14.15 -8.83 24.80
N PHE A 218 -14.30 -9.25 23.56
CA PHE A 218 -15.37 -8.75 22.68
C PHE A 218 -16.71 -9.37 23.08
N THR A 219 -17.67 -8.55 23.53
CA THR A 219 -18.93 -9.00 24.11
C THR A 219 -20.17 -8.55 23.33
N LYS A 220 -19.99 -7.77 22.25
CA LYS A 220 -21.11 -7.29 21.46
C LYS A 220 -21.83 -8.44 20.76
N GLU A 221 -23.13 -8.53 20.94
CA GLU A 221 -23.96 -9.48 20.22
C GLU A 221 -24.08 -9.06 18.75
N LEU A 222 -23.82 -10.00 17.87
CA LEU A 222 -23.84 -9.81 16.42
C LEU A 222 -24.95 -10.66 15.81
N LYS A 223 -25.87 -10.06 15.06
CA LYS A 223 -27.05 -10.73 14.49
C LYS A 223 -26.68 -11.98 13.66
N ASN A 224 -25.62 -11.90 12.87
CA ASN A 224 -25.17 -12.97 11.99
C ASN A 224 -23.89 -13.67 12.50
N GLY A 225 -23.57 -13.54 13.80
CA GLY A 225 -22.36 -14.10 14.39
C GLY A 225 -21.10 -13.65 13.66
N THR A 226 -20.22 -14.59 13.34
CA THR A 226 -18.93 -14.33 12.65
C THR A 226 -19.08 -13.80 11.22
N LYS A 227 -20.26 -13.96 10.61
CA LYS A 227 -20.59 -13.44 9.26
C LYS A 227 -21.23 -12.06 9.27
N THR A 228 -21.21 -11.35 10.40
CA THR A 228 -21.73 -9.98 10.50
C THR A 228 -20.77 -9.03 9.78
N GLU A 229 -21.28 -8.31 8.76
CA GLU A 229 -20.53 -7.30 8.03
C GLU A 229 -20.23 -6.09 8.93
N LEU A 230 -19.00 -5.60 8.85
CA LEU A 230 -18.53 -4.42 9.56
C LEU A 230 -18.39 -3.25 8.61
N LEU A 231 -18.62 -2.06 9.15
CA LEU A 231 -18.63 -0.79 8.41
C LEU A 231 -19.75 -0.72 7.36
N ARG A 232 -20.00 0.48 6.83
CA ARG A 232 -21.08 0.74 5.87
C ARG A 232 -20.59 1.19 4.50
N GLU A 233 -19.37 0.83 4.15
CA GLU A 233 -18.79 1.22 2.86
C GLU A 233 -19.35 0.41 1.70
N PHE A 234 -19.72 -0.86 1.95
CA PHE A 234 -20.24 -1.78 0.94
C PHE A 234 -21.58 -2.41 1.31
N ASP A 235 -22.00 -2.29 2.59
CA ASP A 235 -23.28 -2.81 3.10
C ASP A 235 -23.91 -1.77 4.02
N ASP A 236 -25.09 -1.24 3.65
CA ASP A 236 -25.83 -0.24 4.43
C ASP A 236 -26.24 -0.75 5.82
N GLU A 237 -26.40 -2.07 5.99
CA GLU A 237 -26.70 -2.73 7.28
C GLU A 237 -25.43 -3.05 8.09
N GLY A 238 -24.25 -2.74 7.58
CA GLY A 238 -22.98 -3.01 8.22
C GLY A 238 -22.88 -2.41 9.63
N VAL A 239 -22.35 -3.19 10.55
CA VAL A 239 -22.26 -2.82 11.97
C VAL A 239 -21.08 -1.90 12.21
N MET A 240 -21.33 -0.73 12.78
CA MET A 240 -20.28 0.18 13.25
C MET A 240 -19.81 -0.26 14.64
N LEU A 241 -18.51 -0.42 14.80
CA LEU A 241 -17.88 -0.71 16.07
C LEU A 241 -17.44 0.60 16.76
N SER A 242 -17.52 0.64 18.09
CA SER A 242 -16.84 1.68 18.87
C SER A 242 -15.33 1.50 18.84
N GLY A 243 -14.56 2.52 19.24
CA GLY A 243 -13.09 2.42 19.31
C GLY A 243 -12.60 1.24 20.14
N GLY A 244 -13.20 1.02 21.32
CA GLY A 244 -12.88 -0.12 22.19
C GLY A 244 -13.26 -1.47 21.58
N GLU A 245 -14.41 -1.59 20.90
CA GLU A 245 -14.82 -2.81 20.20
C GLU A 245 -13.86 -3.11 19.04
N SER A 246 -13.49 -2.10 18.27
CA SER A 246 -12.53 -2.21 17.17
C SER A 246 -11.16 -2.69 17.67
N GLN A 247 -10.72 -2.17 18.82
CA GLN A 247 -9.47 -2.60 19.45
C GLN A 247 -9.53 -4.07 19.90
N LYS A 248 -10.67 -4.51 20.48
CA LYS A 248 -10.87 -5.92 20.84
C LYS A 248 -10.81 -6.84 19.62
N VAL A 249 -11.34 -6.41 18.48
CA VAL A 249 -11.18 -7.15 17.20
C VAL A 249 -9.72 -7.21 16.76
N ALA A 250 -8.97 -6.11 16.87
CA ALA A 250 -7.55 -6.10 16.56
C ALA A 250 -6.73 -7.04 17.48
N VAL A 251 -7.06 -7.08 18.76
CA VAL A 251 -6.48 -8.03 19.73
C VAL A 251 -6.88 -9.47 19.42
N ALA A 252 -8.10 -9.72 18.99
CA ALA A 252 -8.57 -11.05 18.61
C ALA A 252 -7.74 -11.64 17.44
N ARG A 253 -7.21 -10.82 16.54
CA ARG A 253 -6.27 -11.27 15.49
C ARG A 253 -5.05 -11.98 16.07
N ALA A 254 -4.50 -11.46 17.16
CA ALA A 254 -3.35 -12.06 17.83
C ALA A 254 -3.71 -13.43 18.43
N PHE A 255 -4.87 -13.55 19.09
CA PHE A 255 -5.36 -14.84 19.60
C PHE A 255 -5.66 -15.84 18.48
N TYR A 256 -6.24 -15.37 17.39
CA TYR A 256 -6.52 -16.23 16.24
C TYR A 256 -5.25 -16.76 15.59
N LYS A 257 -4.21 -15.95 15.43
CA LYS A 257 -2.96 -16.34 14.77
C LYS A 257 -2.18 -17.44 15.51
N LYS A 258 -2.26 -17.50 16.86
CA LYS A 258 -1.54 -18.47 17.73
C LYS A 258 -0.05 -18.52 17.43
N CYS A 259 0.65 -17.42 17.71
CA CYS A 259 2.08 -17.27 17.47
C CYS A 259 2.90 -17.44 18.75
N PRO A 260 4.18 -17.86 18.65
CA PRO A 260 5.09 -17.91 19.78
C PRO A 260 5.35 -16.57 20.45
N TYR A 261 5.26 -15.47 19.69
CA TYR A 261 5.52 -14.11 20.17
C TYR A 261 4.37 -13.19 19.89
N VAL A 262 4.03 -12.35 20.85
CA VAL A 262 3.00 -11.31 20.71
C VAL A 262 3.61 -9.95 21.03
N ILE A 263 3.41 -9.00 20.14
CA ILE A 263 3.81 -7.60 20.30
C ILE A 263 2.56 -6.76 20.39
N LEU A 264 2.45 -5.96 21.44
CA LEU A 264 1.34 -5.04 21.65
C LEU A 264 1.91 -3.61 21.76
N ASP A 265 1.50 -2.75 20.85
CA ASP A 265 1.87 -1.32 20.87
C ASP A 265 0.66 -0.51 21.37
N GLU A 266 0.72 -0.05 22.62
CA GLU A 266 -0.33 0.67 23.34
C GLU A 266 -1.73 0.00 23.29
N PRO A 267 -1.84 -1.31 23.64
CA PRO A 267 -3.07 -2.07 23.46
C PRO A 267 -4.22 -1.61 24.35
N SER A 268 -3.96 -0.82 25.39
CA SER A 268 -4.95 -0.37 26.37
C SER A 268 -5.46 1.05 26.11
N ALA A 269 -4.97 1.75 25.07
CA ALA A 269 -5.32 3.17 24.84
C ALA A 269 -6.83 3.47 24.79
N ASN A 270 -7.65 2.51 24.35
CA ASN A 270 -9.10 2.63 24.23
C ASN A 270 -9.88 1.52 24.97
N LEU A 271 -9.20 0.73 25.83
CA LEU A 271 -9.85 -0.30 26.63
C LEU A 271 -10.26 0.25 28.00
N ASP A 272 -11.37 -0.26 28.50
CA ASP A 272 -11.74 -0.06 29.90
C ASP A 272 -10.82 -0.88 30.84
N PRO A 273 -10.70 -0.51 32.14
CA PRO A 273 -9.77 -1.16 33.07
C PRO A 273 -10.01 -2.68 33.24
N VAL A 274 -11.25 -3.15 33.04
CA VAL A 274 -11.60 -4.58 33.15
C VAL A 274 -11.10 -5.33 31.90
N ALA A 275 -11.28 -4.76 30.73
CA ALA A 275 -10.78 -5.32 29.48
C ALA A 275 -9.25 -5.35 29.45
N GLU A 276 -8.59 -4.30 29.95
CA GLU A 276 -7.14 -4.26 30.10
C GLU A 276 -6.62 -5.35 31.06
N TYR A 277 -7.26 -5.50 32.21
CA TYR A 277 -6.95 -6.57 33.15
C TYR A 277 -7.08 -7.95 32.52
N ASN A 278 -8.18 -8.21 31.82
CA ASN A 278 -8.43 -9.50 31.17
C ASN A 278 -7.41 -9.77 30.05
N LEU A 279 -7.04 -8.76 29.25
CA LEU A 279 -6.02 -8.87 28.24
C LEU A 279 -4.67 -9.27 28.85
N ASN A 280 -4.27 -8.60 29.93
CA ASN A 280 -3.00 -8.88 30.63
C ASN A 280 -2.95 -10.27 31.28
N HIS A 281 -4.11 -10.85 31.62
CA HIS A 281 -4.20 -12.19 32.21
C HIS A 281 -4.36 -13.29 31.15
N ALA A 282 -4.93 -12.99 29.98
CA ALA A 282 -5.12 -13.97 28.91
C ALA A 282 -3.86 -14.25 28.08
N MET A 283 -2.87 -13.38 28.18
CA MET A 283 -1.53 -13.53 27.60
C MET A 283 -0.52 -13.98 28.65
#